data_34422dc17725b33a61af389720eabd10
#
_entry.id   34422dc17725b33a61af389720eabd10
#
_cell.length_a   1.000
_cell.length_b   1.000
_cell.length_c   1.000
_cell.angle_alpha   90.00
_cell.angle_beta   90.00
_cell.angle_gamma   90.00
#
_symmetry.space_group_name_H-M   'P 1'
#
loop_
_entity.id
_entity.type
_entity.pdbx_description
1 polymer ?
#
loop_
_entity_poly.entity_id
_entity_poly.type
_entity_poly.pdbx_seq_one_letter_code
_entity_poly.pdbx_strand_id
1 'polypeptide(L)'
;MEGTRYIQVILPLRLEWEPFYVLPEGMEVSVGDRVRVIFAHAFYVACVSRVDVTPEVDTSRIQPVEAIESALPSVSEPEIRFWRSLASYYLCTVGEVYKAAYPAMKNHQSRLKAPGAGEPLGDVTLSPLQEKACSAIRSGFVAGKPVLLHGVTGSGKTEVYLKLALETLRAGKSVLYLVPEIALSRQLEERIAAVVPGVLVYHSGETLGRRKLVAREIRSGAPVLVLGTRSALLLPHQNLGLIIVDEEIGRAHV
;
A
#
# COMPACT_ATOMS: atom_id res chain seq x y z
N MET A 1 10.33 32.59 24.98
CA MET A 1 11.33 31.66 24.40
C MET A 1 10.55 30.38 24.09
N GLU A 2 10.19 30.15 22.83
CA GLU A 2 9.62 28.87 22.41
C GLU A 2 10.69 27.80 22.62
N GLY A 3 10.35 26.77 23.37
CA GLY A 3 11.28 25.68 23.66
C GLY A 3 11.64 24.90 22.40
N THR A 4 12.86 24.38 22.30
CA THR A 4 13.30 23.51 21.20
C THR A 4 12.35 22.34 21.06
N ARG A 5 11.74 22.19 19.87
CA ARG A 5 10.80 21.10 19.57
C ARG A 5 11.55 19.91 18.99
N TYR A 6 11.16 18.72 19.40
CA TYR A 6 11.76 17.47 18.92
C TYR A 6 10.71 16.55 18.32
N ILE A 7 11.13 15.81 17.32
CA ILE A 7 10.32 14.77 16.66
C ILE A 7 11.04 13.44 16.69
N GLN A 8 10.29 12.34 16.59
CA GLN A 8 10.83 11.02 16.25
C GLN A 8 10.47 10.66 14.81
N VAL A 9 11.36 9.92 14.15
CA VAL A 9 11.17 9.52 12.77
C VAL A 9 11.47 8.05 12.55
N ILE A 10 10.78 7.45 11.57
CA ILE A 10 11.08 6.13 11.02
C ILE A 10 12.01 6.32 9.83
N LEU A 11 13.23 5.80 9.92
CA LEU A 11 14.19 5.76 8.81
C LEU A 11 14.01 4.46 8.00
N PRO A 12 14.29 4.46 6.68
CA PRO A 12 14.25 3.25 5.84
C PRO A 12 15.47 2.35 6.06
N LEU A 13 15.77 2.08 7.33
CA LEU A 13 16.93 1.34 7.81
C LEU A 13 16.50 0.30 8.84
N ARG A 14 17.35 -0.71 9.04
CA ARG A 14 17.19 -1.68 10.10
C ARG A 14 17.66 -1.10 11.44
N LEU A 15 16.77 -0.38 12.11
CA LEU A 15 16.99 0.21 13.43
C LEU A 15 15.91 -0.30 14.39
N GLU A 16 16.34 -0.73 15.59
CA GLU A 16 15.43 -1.17 16.66
C GLU A 16 14.78 0.01 17.40
N TRP A 17 15.15 1.23 17.07
CA TRP A 17 14.68 2.47 17.69
C TRP A 17 14.40 3.54 16.64
N GLU A 18 13.56 4.51 16.99
CA GLU A 18 13.21 5.66 16.16
C GLU A 18 14.03 6.86 16.60
N PRO A 19 14.95 7.39 15.76
CA PRO A 19 15.83 8.50 16.16
C PRO A 19 15.08 9.81 16.33
N PHE A 20 15.59 10.64 17.26
CA PHE A 20 15.13 12.00 17.50
C PHE A 20 15.82 12.99 16.56
N TYR A 21 15.06 14.04 16.18
CA TYR A 21 15.57 15.18 15.43
C TYR A 21 15.02 16.49 16.02
N VAL A 22 15.82 17.55 15.93
CA VAL A 22 15.37 18.91 16.27
C VAL A 22 14.52 19.44 15.12
N LEU A 23 13.37 20.01 15.45
CA LEU A 23 12.57 20.75 14.49
C LEU A 23 13.05 22.21 14.45
N PRO A 24 13.59 22.69 13.31
CA PRO A 24 14.01 24.07 13.17
C PRO A 24 12.87 25.04 13.42
N GLU A 25 13.19 26.24 13.92
CA GLU A 25 12.22 27.31 14.17
C GLU A 25 11.44 27.65 12.88
N GLY A 26 10.13 27.79 13.00
CA GLY A 26 9.25 28.05 11.86
C GLY A 26 8.93 26.83 10.98
N MET A 27 9.48 25.65 11.28
CA MET A 27 9.12 24.41 10.57
C MET A 27 7.98 23.70 11.30
N GLU A 28 6.87 23.47 10.60
CA GLU A 28 5.71 22.74 11.11
C GLU A 28 5.60 21.39 10.43
N VAL A 29 5.47 20.34 11.23
CA VAL A 29 5.27 18.96 10.74
C VAL A 29 4.20 18.25 11.55
N SER A 30 3.57 17.29 10.90
CA SER A 30 2.60 16.38 11.50
C SER A 30 3.08 14.92 11.40
N VAL A 31 2.49 14.06 12.22
CA VAL A 31 2.74 12.61 12.10
C VAL A 31 2.41 12.14 10.68
N GLY A 32 3.33 11.38 10.10
CA GLY A 32 3.22 10.90 8.73
C GLY A 32 3.94 11.78 7.69
N ASP A 33 4.30 13.02 8.01
CA ASP A 33 5.03 13.85 7.09
C ASP A 33 6.40 13.26 6.74
N ARG A 34 6.83 13.55 5.52
CA ARG A 34 8.11 13.08 5.00
C ARG A 34 9.14 14.18 5.16
N VAL A 35 10.20 13.87 5.87
CA VAL A 35 11.26 14.83 6.15
C VAL A 35 12.61 14.31 5.67
N ARG A 36 13.46 15.21 5.19
CA ARG A 36 14.84 14.90 4.89
C ARG A 36 15.69 15.10 6.13
N VAL A 37 16.46 14.09 6.45
CA VAL A 37 17.35 14.09 7.61
C VAL A 37 18.71 13.49 7.26
N ILE A 38 19.72 13.83 8.05
CA ILE A 38 21.04 13.20 7.96
C ILE A 38 21.14 12.14 9.04
N PHE A 39 21.52 10.92 8.66
CA PHE A 39 21.83 9.84 9.60
C PHE A 39 23.09 9.12 9.14
N ALA A 40 24.08 8.94 10.04
CA ALA A 40 25.38 8.32 9.73
C ALA A 40 26.02 8.90 8.44
N HIS A 41 26.05 10.22 8.32
CA HIS A 41 26.62 10.99 7.18
C HIS A 41 25.90 10.80 5.82
N ALA A 42 24.69 10.22 5.81
CA ALA A 42 23.90 10.06 4.59
C ALA A 42 22.52 10.72 4.73
N PHE A 43 21.98 11.21 3.61
CA PHE A 43 20.62 11.74 3.54
C PHE A 43 19.59 10.64 3.40
N TYR A 44 18.55 10.75 4.21
CA TYR A 44 17.38 9.87 4.15
C TYR A 44 16.09 10.67 4.12
N VAL A 45 15.11 10.13 3.43
CA VAL A 45 13.72 10.58 3.58
C VAL A 45 13.09 9.71 4.67
N ALA A 46 12.80 10.33 5.79
CA ALA A 46 12.19 9.70 6.94
C ALA A 46 10.68 10.00 7.01
N CYS A 47 9.94 9.18 7.74
CA CYS A 47 8.54 9.44 8.07
C CYS A 47 8.44 9.89 9.52
N VAL A 48 7.81 11.04 9.78
CA VAL A 48 7.57 11.51 11.15
C VAL A 48 6.62 10.55 11.85
N SER A 49 7.06 9.99 12.98
CA SER A 49 6.29 9.03 13.76
C SER A 49 5.68 9.62 15.01
N ARG A 50 6.31 10.65 15.59
CA ARG A 50 5.82 11.41 16.73
C ARG A 50 6.31 12.85 16.65
N VAL A 51 5.51 13.78 17.15
CA VAL A 51 5.83 15.22 17.28
C VAL A 51 5.83 15.63 18.75
N ASP A 52 6.52 16.72 19.05
CA ASP A 52 6.59 17.35 20.39
C ASP A 52 6.96 16.34 21.50
N VAL A 53 7.97 15.52 21.22
CA VAL A 53 8.49 14.52 22.15
C VAL A 53 9.62 15.07 23.01
N THR A 54 9.75 14.56 24.24
CA THR A 54 10.91 14.83 25.07
C THR A 54 11.97 13.77 24.84
N PRO A 55 13.17 14.12 24.33
CA PRO A 55 14.23 13.14 24.12
C PRO A 55 14.73 12.55 25.44
N GLU A 56 14.93 11.22 25.46
CA GLU A 56 15.55 10.49 26.57
C GLU A 56 17.07 10.33 26.39
N VAL A 57 17.66 11.08 25.45
CA VAL A 57 19.08 11.02 25.07
C VAL A 57 19.72 12.40 25.19
N ASP A 58 21.05 12.47 25.15
CA ASP A 58 21.80 13.71 25.15
C ASP A 58 21.42 14.58 23.93
N THR A 59 20.72 15.68 24.21
CA THR A 59 20.19 16.58 23.19
C THR A 59 21.27 17.30 22.38
N SER A 60 22.50 17.39 22.89
CA SER A 60 23.62 18.04 22.18
C SER A 60 24.02 17.34 20.89
N ARG A 61 23.62 16.05 20.73
CA ARG A 61 23.93 15.21 19.58
C ARG A 61 22.78 15.05 18.60
N ILE A 62 21.62 15.61 18.93
CA ILE A 62 20.45 15.50 18.07
C ILE A 62 20.61 16.44 16.87
N GLN A 63 20.57 15.88 15.67
CA GLN A 63 20.66 16.61 14.40
C GLN A 63 19.34 17.32 14.09
N PRO A 64 19.36 18.46 13.36
CA PRO A 64 18.14 19.08 12.89
C PRO A 64 17.54 18.35 11.70
N VAL A 65 16.23 18.56 11.47
CA VAL A 65 15.58 18.24 10.20
C VAL A 65 16.10 19.18 9.12
N GLU A 66 16.49 18.65 7.98
CA GLU A 66 17.02 19.42 6.86
C GLU A 66 15.93 20.10 6.02
N ALA A 67 14.86 19.37 5.73
CA ALA A 67 13.74 19.87 4.93
C ALA A 67 12.50 18.98 5.05
N ILE A 68 11.34 19.55 4.73
CA ILE A 68 10.10 18.79 4.51
C ILE A 68 10.05 18.40 3.04
N GLU A 69 9.80 17.14 2.78
CA GLU A 69 9.61 16.59 1.42
C GLU A 69 8.17 16.76 0.95
N SER A 70 7.74 18.00 0.76
CA SER A 70 6.36 18.35 0.37
C SER A 70 5.89 17.76 -0.96
N ALA A 71 6.83 17.33 -1.82
CA ALA A 71 6.52 16.60 -3.05
C ALA A 71 6.05 15.15 -2.81
N LEU A 72 6.22 14.63 -1.59
CA LEU A 72 5.77 13.31 -1.20
C LEU A 72 4.54 13.43 -0.31
N PRO A 73 3.51 12.63 -0.52
CA PRO A 73 2.34 12.63 0.33
C PRO A 73 2.70 12.14 1.74
N SER A 74 2.03 12.68 2.74
CA SER A 74 2.11 12.20 4.11
C SER A 74 1.58 10.77 4.22
N VAL A 75 2.12 10.02 5.16
CA VAL A 75 1.66 8.66 5.50
C VAL A 75 0.57 8.76 6.55
N SER A 76 -0.51 8.05 6.39
CA SER A 76 -1.57 8.07 7.39
C SER A 76 -1.18 7.32 8.66
N GLU A 77 -1.70 7.75 9.81
CA GLU A 77 -1.48 7.03 11.08
C GLU A 77 -1.92 5.56 11.05
N PRO A 78 -3.07 5.18 10.42
CA PRO A 78 -3.43 3.77 10.24
C PRO A 78 -2.36 2.97 9.50
N GLU A 79 -1.72 3.58 8.49
CA GLU A 79 -0.63 2.94 7.73
C GLU A 79 0.62 2.73 8.61
N ILE A 80 1.00 3.71 9.42
CA ILE A 80 2.10 3.57 10.39
C ILE A 80 1.80 2.48 11.40
N ARG A 81 0.57 2.40 11.91
CA ARG A 81 0.14 1.30 12.82
C ARG A 81 0.23 -0.06 12.13
N PHE A 82 -0.17 -0.13 10.88
CA PHE A 82 -0.06 -1.36 10.07
C PHE A 82 1.41 -1.78 9.90
N TRP A 83 2.33 -0.86 9.63
CA TRP A 83 3.77 -1.17 9.55
C TRP A 83 4.32 -1.73 10.86
N ARG A 84 3.92 -1.16 11.99
CA ARG A 84 4.32 -1.67 13.32
C ARG A 84 3.78 -3.06 13.58
N SER A 85 2.53 -3.34 13.19
CA SER A 85 1.94 -4.68 13.30
C SER A 85 2.68 -5.69 12.42
N LEU A 86 3.03 -5.32 11.19
CA LEU A 86 3.81 -6.17 10.29
C LEU A 86 5.22 -6.41 10.83
N ALA A 87 5.89 -5.36 11.33
CA ALA A 87 7.22 -5.47 11.91
C ALA A 87 7.24 -6.45 13.08
N SER A 88 6.26 -6.35 13.98
CA SER A 88 6.09 -7.29 15.10
C SER A 88 5.81 -8.72 14.62
N TYR A 89 4.93 -8.90 13.63
CA TYR A 89 4.55 -10.21 13.11
C TYR A 89 5.71 -10.93 12.40
N TYR A 90 6.49 -10.20 11.59
CA TYR A 90 7.60 -10.76 10.82
C TYR A 90 8.95 -10.66 11.53
N LEU A 91 8.99 -10.20 12.78
CA LEU A 91 10.23 -10.02 13.56
C LEU A 91 11.28 -9.19 12.82
N CYS A 92 10.85 -8.11 12.19
CA CYS A 92 11.70 -7.14 11.51
C CYS A 92 11.47 -5.72 12.08
N THR A 93 12.27 -4.76 11.66
CA THR A 93 12.11 -3.39 12.13
C THR A 93 11.06 -2.62 11.31
N VAL A 94 10.44 -1.61 11.92
CA VAL A 94 9.48 -0.76 11.22
C VAL A 94 10.13 0.00 10.04
N GLY A 95 11.42 0.30 10.14
CA GLY A 95 12.19 0.92 9.06
C GLY A 95 12.37 0.02 7.83
N GLU A 96 12.48 -1.30 8.03
CA GLU A 96 12.50 -2.27 6.93
C GLU A 96 11.14 -2.35 6.23
N VAL A 97 10.03 -2.32 6.98
CA VAL A 97 8.68 -2.26 6.41
C VAL A 97 8.48 -0.95 5.65
N TYR A 98 8.87 0.17 6.22
CA TYR A 98 8.82 1.48 5.56
C TYR A 98 9.60 1.50 4.25
N LYS A 99 10.82 0.95 4.24
CA LYS A 99 11.64 0.82 3.03
C LYS A 99 10.97 -0.03 1.95
N ALA A 100 10.27 -1.08 2.34
CA ALA A 100 9.54 -1.94 1.41
C ALA A 100 8.30 -1.24 0.82
N ALA A 101 7.55 -0.49 1.67
CA ALA A 101 6.38 0.29 1.26
C ALA A 101 6.76 1.49 0.38
N TYR A 102 7.87 2.14 0.69
CA TYR A 102 8.35 3.33 0.00
C TYR A 102 9.81 3.18 -0.42
N PRO A 103 10.11 2.33 -1.40
CA PRO A 103 11.47 2.21 -1.92
C PRO A 103 11.95 3.57 -2.40
N ALA A 104 13.19 3.95 -2.04
CA ALA A 104 13.78 5.26 -2.27
C ALA A 104 13.51 5.75 -3.70
N MET A 105 12.64 6.73 -3.82
CA MET A 105 12.32 7.36 -5.09
C MET A 105 13.36 8.45 -5.35
N LYS A 106 14.42 8.12 -6.08
CA LYS A 106 15.14 9.18 -6.80
C LYS A 106 14.15 9.84 -7.76
N ASN A 107 14.15 11.16 -7.82
CA ASN A 107 13.24 12.00 -8.61
C ASN A 107 13.29 11.74 -10.12
N HIS A 108 12.94 10.56 -10.57
CA HIS A 108 12.65 10.28 -11.97
C HIS A 108 11.13 10.22 -12.14
N GLN A 109 10.56 11.26 -12.70
CA GLN A 109 9.21 11.24 -13.24
C GLN A 109 9.12 10.05 -14.20
N SER A 110 8.39 9.01 -13.83
CA SER A 110 8.09 7.93 -14.76
C SER A 110 7.21 8.53 -15.87
N ARG A 111 7.70 8.52 -17.11
CA ARG A 111 6.93 8.90 -18.31
C ARG A 111 5.98 7.78 -18.75
N LEU A 112 5.99 6.65 -18.05
CA LEU A 112 5.09 5.53 -18.34
C LEU A 112 3.66 5.96 -17.98
N LYS A 113 2.72 5.65 -18.86
CA LYS A 113 1.28 5.74 -18.60
C LYS A 113 0.75 4.37 -18.19
N ALA A 114 -0.26 4.34 -17.32
CA ALA A 114 -0.98 3.10 -17.05
C ALA A 114 -1.68 2.64 -18.34
N PRO A 115 -1.55 1.37 -18.74
CA PRO A 115 -2.26 0.82 -19.90
C PRO A 115 -3.77 0.95 -19.68
N GLY A 116 -4.55 1.35 -20.70
CA GLY A 116 -6.00 1.42 -20.65
C GLY A 116 -6.60 2.48 -19.70
N ALA A 117 -5.79 3.43 -19.20
CA ALA A 117 -6.28 4.51 -18.36
C ALA A 117 -7.29 5.37 -19.10
N GLY A 118 -8.52 5.50 -18.53
CA GLY A 118 -9.61 6.27 -19.12
C GLY A 118 -10.54 5.47 -20.04
N GLU A 119 -10.27 4.19 -20.29
CA GLU A 119 -11.20 3.32 -21.00
C GLU A 119 -12.38 2.92 -20.09
N PRO A 120 -13.60 2.71 -20.65
CA PRO A 120 -14.76 2.33 -19.84
C PRO A 120 -14.58 0.93 -19.27
N LEU A 121 -15.08 0.72 -18.04
CA LEU A 121 -15.12 -0.60 -17.42
C LEU A 121 -16.05 -1.53 -18.21
N GLY A 122 -15.61 -2.79 -18.38
CA GLY A 122 -16.41 -3.84 -18.95
C GLY A 122 -17.56 -4.30 -18.05
N ASP A 123 -18.17 -5.41 -18.40
CA ASP A 123 -19.17 -6.08 -17.56
C ASP A 123 -18.91 -7.58 -17.50
N VAL A 124 -19.49 -8.23 -16.48
CA VAL A 124 -19.42 -9.69 -16.26
C VAL A 124 -20.82 -10.22 -16.07
N THR A 125 -21.19 -11.17 -16.95
CA THR A 125 -22.46 -11.90 -16.81
C THR A 125 -22.25 -13.10 -15.89
N LEU A 126 -23.08 -13.21 -14.88
CA LEU A 126 -23.03 -14.28 -13.88
C LEU A 126 -24.14 -15.30 -14.10
N SER A 127 -23.87 -16.56 -13.77
CA SER A 127 -24.89 -17.58 -13.64
C SER A 127 -25.76 -17.35 -12.38
N PRO A 128 -26.95 -17.94 -12.26
CA PRO A 128 -27.79 -17.79 -11.06
C PRO A 128 -27.09 -18.20 -9.75
N LEU A 129 -26.19 -19.21 -9.80
CA LEU A 129 -25.41 -19.63 -8.62
C LEU A 129 -24.36 -18.60 -8.24
N GLN A 130 -23.70 -18.00 -9.21
CA GLN A 130 -22.71 -16.92 -8.98
C GLN A 130 -23.38 -15.66 -8.45
N GLU A 131 -24.57 -15.29 -8.95
CA GLU A 131 -25.36 -14.17 -8.41
C GLU A 131 -25.76 -14.40 -6.95
N LYS A 132 -26.18 -15.64 -6.61
CA LYS A 132 -26.46 -16.01 -5.21
C LYS A 132 -25.21 -15.88 -4.33
N ALA A 133 -24.05 -16.31 -4.84
CA ALA A 133 -22.77 -16.15 -4.14
C ALA A 133 -22.43 -14.68 -3.92
N CYS A 134 -22.54 -13.82 -4.96
CA CYS A 134 -22.33 -12.38 -4.84
C CYS A 134 -23.25 -11.74 -3.78
N SER A 135 -24.53 -12.13 -3.75
CA SER A 135 -25.49 -11.62 -2.78
C SER A 135 -25.11 -12.01 -1.35
N ALA A 136 -24.69 -13.25 -1.14
CA ALA A 136 -24.21 -13.72 0.16
C ALA A 136 -22.95 -12.98 0.61
N ILE A 137 -22.00 -12.73 -0.32
CA ILE A 137 -20.77 -11.97 -0.04
C ILE A 137 -21.11 -10.53 0.39
N ARG A 138 -21.99 -9.85 -0.34
CA ARG A 138 -22.43 -8.48 0.00
C ARG A 138 -23.06 -8.43 1.39
N SER A 139 -23.89 -9.42 1.74
CA SER A 139 -24.49 -9.52 3.09
C SER A 139 -23.42 -9.69 4.17
N GLY A 140 -22.37 -10.49 3.90
CA GLY A 140 -21.25 -10.65 4.81
C GLY A 140 -20.49 -9.34 5.03
N PHE A 141 -20.25 -8.55 3.96
CA PHE A 141 -19.60 -7.25 4.05
C PHE A 141 -20.40 -6.23 4.84
N VAL A 142 -21.73 -6.20 4.67
CA VAL A 142 -22.62 -5.34 5.50
C VAL A 142 -22.49 -5.69 6.98
N ALA A 143 -22.29 -6.97 7.29
CA ALA A 143 -22.07 -7.43 8.67
C ALA A 143 -20.62 -7.19 9.17
N GLY A 144 -19.75 -6.55 8.39
CA GLY A 144 -18.34 -6.28 8.73
C GLY A 144 -17.46 -7.53 8.83
N LYS A 145 -17.83 -8.62 8.15
CA LYS A 145 -17.12 -9.90 8.22
C LYS A 145 -16.34 -10.18 6.93
N PRO A 146 -15.13 -10.77 7.03
CA PRO A 146 -14.50 -11.39 5.87
C PRO A 146 -15.35 -12.57 5.39
N VAL A 147 -15.36 -12.80 4.07
CA VAL A 147 -16.17 -13.87 3.45
C VAL A 147 -15.26 -14.81 2.70
N LEU A 148 -15.42 -16.11 2.94
CA LEU A 148 -14.75 -17.16 2.20
C LEU A 148 -15.66 -17.69 1.08
N LEU A 149 -15.21 -17.54 -0.19
CA LEU A 149 -15.85 -18.15 -1.33
C LEU A 149 -15.18 -19.50 -1.63
N HIS A 150 -15.82 -20.59 -1.22
CA HIS A 150 -15.35 -21.94 -1.50
C HIS A 150 -15.89 -22.46 -2.83
N GLY A 151 -15.01 -23.04 -3.65
CA GLY A 151 -15.37 -23.63 -4.94
C GLY A 151 -14.18 -24.32 -5.60
N VAL A 152 -14.44 -25.37 -6.36
CA VAL A 152 -13.40 -26.10 -7.10
C VAL A 152 -12.77 -25.23 -8.20
N THR A 153 -11.61 -25.64 -8.70
CA THR A 153 -10.97 -24.99 -9.86
C THR A 153 -11.92 -25.02 -11.06
N GLY A 154 -12.03 -23.91 -11.78
CA GLY A 154 -12.96 -23.79 -12.92
C GLY A 154 -14.42 -23.55 -12.54
N SER A 155 -14.79 -23.41 -11.26
CA SER A 155 -16.17 -23.12 -10.84
C SER A 155 -16.63 -21.67 -11.11
N GLY A 156 -15.78 -20.85 -11.71
CA GLY A 156 -16.12 -19.46 -12.02
C GLY A 156 -15.99 -18.49 -10.85
N LYS A 157 -15.11 -18.76 -9.89
CA LYS A 157 -14.81 -17.80 -8.78
C LYS A 157 -14.32 -16.46 -9.30
N THR A 158 -13.50 -16.47 -10.34
CA THR A 158 -12.92 -15.26 -10.93
C THR A 158 -14.01 -14.30 -11.44
N GLU A 159 -15.10 -14.82 -12.05
CA GLU A 159 -16.23 -14.01 -12.49
C GLU A 159 -16.92 -13.31 -11.32
N VAL A 160 -17.09 -14.00 -10.19
CA VAL A 160 -17.63 -13.43 -8.95
C VAL A 160 -16.71 -12.33 -8.44
N TYR A 161 -15.41 -12.57 -8.41
CA TYR A 161 -14.42 -11.58 -7.99
C TYR A 161 -14.42 -10.34 -8.89
N LEU A 162 -14.44 -10.52 -10.21
CA LEU A 162 -14.49 -9.43 -11.18
C LEU A 162 -15.78 -8.62 -11.07
N LYS A 163 -16.93 -9.28 -10.85
CA LYS A 163 -18.21 -8.57 -10.62
C LYS A 163 -18.14 -7.65 -9.41
N LEU A 164 -17.66 -8.15 -8.26
CA LEU A 164 -17.50 -7.38 -7.03
C LEU A 164 -16.45 -6.26 -7.20
N ALA A 165 -15.37 -6.54 -7.93
CA ALA A 165 -14.35 -5.55 -8.25
C ALA A 165 -14.92 -4.41 -9.09
N LEU A 166 -15.69 -4.70 -10.14
CA LEU A 166 -16.35 -3.70 -10.97
C LEU A 166 -17.33 -2.83 -10.18
N GLU A 167 -18.12 -3.43 -9.30
CA GLU A 167 -19.03 -2.69 -8.41
C GLU A 167 -18.26 -1.73 -7.50
N THR A 168 -17.15 -2.19 -6.94
CA THR A 168 -16.28 -1.38 -6.08
C THR A 168 -15.65 -0.21 -6.84
N LEU A 169 -15.12 -0.46 -8.04
CA LEU A 169 -14.53 0.57 -8.89
C LEU A 169 -15.58 1.60 -9.33
N ARG A 170 -16.78 1.15 -9.72
CA ARG A 170 -17.92 2.04 -10.08
C ARG A 170 -18.39 2.89 -8.89
N ALA A 171 -18.22 2.38 -7.66
CA ALA A 171 -18.47 3.16 -6.45
C ALA A 171 -17.33 4.13 -6.09
N GLY A 172 -16.34 4.30 -6.96
CA GLY A 172 -15.22 5.23 -6.79
C GLY A 172 -14.15 4.72 -5.80
N LYS A 173 -14.10 3.42 -5.50
CA LYS A 173 -13.14 2.81 -4.58
C LYS A 173 -12.18 1.89 -5.30
N SER A 174 -10.97 1.76 -4.76
CA SER A 174 -9.93 0.88 -5.29
C SER A 174 -10.10 -0.56 -4.85
N VAL A 175 -9.54 -1.47 -5.64
CA VAL A 175 -9.55 -2.92 -5.41
C VAL A 175 -8.12 -3.44 -5.34
N LEU A 176 -7.81 -4.25 -4.34
CA LEU A 176 -6.58 -5.02 -4.25
C LEU A 176 -6.90 -6.49 -4.49
N TYR A 177 -6.39 -7.06 -5.59
CA TYR A 177 -6.55 -8.47 -5.95
C TYR A 177 -5.22 -9.18 -5.75
N LEU A 178 -5.15 -9.99 -4.72
CA LEU A 178 -3.95 -10.73 -4.32
C LEU A 178 -4.00 -12.17 -4.82
N VAL A 179 -2.88 -12.59 -5.40
CA VAL A 179 -2.64 -13.97 -5.82
C VAL A 179 -1.27 -14.45 -5.37
N PRO A 180 -1.06 -15.76 -5.18
CA PRO A 180 0.29 -16.31 -5.00
C PRO A 180 1.18 -15.98 -6.21
N GLU A 181 2.50 -15.87 -5.99
CA GLU A 181 3.45 -15.56 -7.08
C GLU A 181 3.35 -16.55 -8.25
N ILE A 182 3.11 -17.84 -7.96
CA ILE A 182 2.96 -18.89 -8.96
C ILE A 182 1.65 -18.81 -9.77
N ALA A 183 0.64 -18.11 -9.23
CA ALA A 183 -0.68 -17.94 -9.87
C ALA A 183 -0.77 -16.64 -10.67
N LEU A 184 0.16 -15.72 -10.49
CA LEU A 184 0.23 -14.48 -11.24
C LEU A 184 0.72 -14.77 -12.65
N SER A 185 -0.21 -15.14 -13.52
CA SER A 185 0.04 -15.49 -14.92
C SER A 185 -0.41 -14.36 -15.84
N ARG A 186 0.23 -14.29 -17.01
CA ARG A 186 -0.19 -13.39 -18.08
C ARG A 186 -1.64 -13.61 -18.50
N GLN A 187 -2.11 -14.86 -18.48
CA GLN A 187 -3.50 -15.19 -18.82
C GLN A 187 -4.48 -14.58 -17.81
N LEU A 188 -4.16 -14.59 -16.52
CA LEU A 188 -4.99 -13.93 -15.49
C LEU A 188 -5.01 -12.41 -15.69
N GLU A 189 -3.82 -11.82 -15.94
CA GLU A 189 -3.70 -10.37 -16.22
C GLU A 189 -4.57 -9.99 -17.43
N GLU A 190 -4.45 -10.69 -18.56
CA GLU A 190 -5.22 -10.43 -19.78
C GLU A 190 -6.74 -10.59 -19.54
N ARG A 191 -7.14 -11.58 -18.76
CA ARG A 191 -8.55 -11.82 -18.40
C ARG A 191 -9.12 -10.67 -17.58
N ILE A 192 -8.35 -10.17 -16.60
CA ILE A 192 -8.77 -9.02 -15.78
C ILE A 192 -8.77 -7.74 -16.63
N ALA A 193 -7.74 -7.53 -17.45
CA ALA A 193 -7.59 -6.35 -18.31
C ALA A 193 -8.73 -6.23 -19.35
N ALA A 194 -9.27 -7.36 -19.82
CA ALA A 194 -10.42 -7.38 -20.73
C ALA A 194 -11.69 -6.76 -20.11
N VAL A 195 -11.79 -6.75 -18.77
CA VAL A 195 -12.96 -6.26 -18.03
C VAL A 195 -12.65 -4.98 -17.28
N VAL A 196 -11.42 -4.87 -16.78
CA VAL A 196 -10.91 -3.69 -16.07
C VAL A 196 -9.70 -3.13 -16.83
N PRO A 197 -9.92 -2.30 -17.86
CA PRO A 197 -8.82 -1.61 -18.53
C PRO A 197 -8.02 -0.79 -17.53
N GLY A 198 -6.70 -0.78 -17.67
CA GLY A 198 -5.84 -0.06 -16.74
C GLY A 198 -5.53 -0.79 -15.44
N VAL A 199 -5.76 -2.11 -15.37
CA VAL A 199 -5.29 -2.93 -14.25
C VAL A 199 -3.79 -2.71 -14.01
N LEU A 200 -3.42 -2.47 -12.76
CA LEU A 200 -2.05 -2.26 -12.34
C LEU A 200 -1.47 -3.56 -11.78
N VAL A 201 -0.42 -4.08 -12.41
CA VAL A 201 0.24 -5.30 -11.94
C VAL A 201 1.42 -4.93 -11.04
N TYR A 202 1.52 -5.61 -9.88
CA TYR A 202 2.58 -5.36 -8.91
C TYR A 202 3.09 -6.64 -8.25
N HIS A 203 4.36 -6.94 -8.47
CA HIS A 203 5.07 -8.04 -7.81
C HIS A 203 6.56 -7.72 -7.66
N SER A 204 7.28 -8.56 -6.92
CA SER A 204 8.70 -8.37 -6.61
C SER A 204 9.62 -8.34 -7.84
N GLY A 205 9.26 -9.07 -8.90
CA GLY A 205 9.99 -9.13 -10.17
C GLY A 205 9.77 -7.95 -11.11
N GLU A 206 8.85 -7.03 -10.81
CA GLU A 206 8.60 -5.86 -11.64
C GLU A 206 9.75 -4.86 -11.60
N THR A 207 10.00 -4.20 -12.74
CA THR A 207 11.02 -3.15 -12.85
C THR A 207 10.72 -2.00 -11.89
N LEU A 208 11.76 -1.31 -11.41
CA LEU A 208 11.60 -0.15 -10.54
C LEU A 208 10.72 0.94 -11.16
N GLY A 209 10.77 1.11 -12.49
CA GLY A 209 9.93 2.06 -13.22
C GLY A 209 8.43 1.72 -13.13
N ARG A 210 8.06 0.46 -13.33
CA ARG A 210 6.67 -0.02 -13.19
C ARG A 210 6.19 0.06 -11.75
N ARG A 211 7.00 -0.35 -10.79
CA ARG A 211 6.67 -0.23 -9.36
C ARG A 211 6.39 1.22 -8.95
N LYS A 212 7.18 2.19 -9.45
CA LYS A 212 6.94 3.62 -9.24
C LYS A 212 5.66 4.11 -9.90
N LEU A 213 5.37 3.64 -11.14
CA LEU A 213 4.13 3.95 -11.83
C LEU A 213 2.93 3.52 -10.98
N VAL A 214 2.90 2.25 -10.55
CA VAL A 214 1.81 1.72 -9.73
C VAL A 214 1.62 2.54 -8.46
N ALA A 215 2.70 2.81 -7.72
CA ALA A 215 2.64 3.64 -6.51
C ALA A 215 2.13 5.06 -6.78
N ARG A 216 2.46 5.66 -7.92
CA ARG A 216 1.96 6.97 -8.34
C ARG A 216 0.47 6.93 -8.63
N GLU A 217 0.01 5.96 -9.42
CA GLU A 217 -1.42 5.83 -9.78
C GLU A 217 -2.28 5.60 -8.53
N ILE A 218 -1.85 4.75 -7.61
CA ILE A 218 -2.55 4.53 -6.34
C ILE A 218 -2.66 5.83 -5.53
N ARG A 219 -1.57 6.62 -5.47
CA ARG A 219 -1.55 7.90 -4.75
C ARG A 219 -2.41 8.98 -5.38
N SER A 220 -2.72 8.89 -6.66
CA SER A 220 -3.60 9.86 -7.32
C SER A 220 -5.01 9.89 -6.72
N GLY A 221 -5.39 8.85 -5.97
CA GLY A 221 -6.72 8.69 -5.38
C GLY A 221 -7.79 8.25 -6.39
N ALA A 222 -7.45 8.12 -7.67
CA ALA A 222 -8.34 7.55 -8.66
C ALA A 222 -8.63 6.07 -8.35
N PRO A 223 -9.85 5.58 -8.57
CA PRO A 223 -10.19 4.18 -8.39
C PRO A 223 -9.35 3.31 -9.33
N VAL A 224 -8.60 2.36 -8.77
CA VAL A 224 -7.74 1.44 -9.53
C VAL A 224 -7.90 0.01 -9.03
N LEU A 225 -7.74 -0.97 -9.93
CA LEU A 225 -7.54 -2.35 -9.55
C LEU A 225 -6.04 -2.66 -9.58
N VAL A 226 -5.52 -3.10 -8.45
CA VAL A 226 -4.15 -3.60 -8.32
C VAL A 226 -4.21 -5.11 -8.25
N LEU A 227 -3.66 -5.78 -9.25
CA LEU A 227 -3.39 -7.22 -9.24
C LEU A 227 -1.96 -7.43 -8.76
N GLY A 228 -1.78 -8.17 -7.68
CA GLY A 228 -0.42 -8.34 -7.16
C GLY A 228 -0.24 -9.52 -6.23
N THR A 229 1.00 -9.70 -5.83
CA THR A 229 1.38 -10.67 -4.81
C THR A 229 1.39 -10.01 -3.43
N ARG A 230 1.83 -10.73 -2.39
CA ARG A 230 1.90 -10.22 -1.01
C ARG A 230 2.57 -8.85 -0.86
N SER A 231 3.55 -8.54 -1.70
CA SER A 231 4.22 -7.24 -1.68
C SER A 231 3.30 -6.06 -2.03
N ALA A 232 2.20 -6.30 -2.73
CA ALA A 232 1.21 -5.26 -3.06
C ALA A 232 0.44 -4.75 -1.83
N LEU A 233 0.39 -5.50 -0.73
CA LEU A 233 -0.18 -5.05 0.54
C LEU A 233 0.52 -3.82 1.13
N LEU A 234 1.80 -3.64 0.82
CA LEU A 234 2.61 -2.52 1.33
C LEU A 234 2.47 -1.23 0.52
N LEU A 235 1.71 -1.27 -0.58
CA LEU A 235 1.47 -0.07 -1.38
C LEU A 235 0.58 0.92 -0.63
N PRO A 236 0.76 2.22 -0.83
CA PRO A 236 -0.01 3.27 -0.16
C PRO A 236 -1.43 3.38 -0.74
N HIS A 237 -2.25 2.37 -0.51
CA HIS A 237 -3.61 2.32 -1.02
C HIS A 237 -4.46 3.47 -0.50
N GLN A 238 -5.01 4.25 -1.41
CA GLN A 238 -5.99 5.29 -1.13
C GLN A 238 -7.39 4.74 -1.43
N ASN A 239 -8.35 5.05 -0.56
CA ASN A 239 -9.77 4.70 -0.76
C ASN A 239 -10.02 3.22 -1.14
N LEU A 240 -9.32 2.28 -0.49
CA LEU A 240 -9.46 0.84 -0.71
C LEU A 240 -10.85 0.37 -0.28
N GLY A 241 -11.61 -0.23 -1.20
CA GLY A 241 -12.98 -0.70 -0.97
C GLY A 241 -13.14 -2.22 -0.94
N LEU A 242 -12.19 -2.95 -1.56
CA LEU A 242 -12.26 -4.41 -1.63
C LEU A 242 -10.86 -5.00 -1.65
N ILE A 243 -10.66 -6.06 -0.87
CA ILE A 243 -9.48 -6.93 -0.94
C ILE A 243 -9.98 -8.32 -1.33
N ILE A 244 -9.42 -8.85 -2.41
CA ILE A 244 -9.64 -10.21 -2.89
C ILE A 244 -8.35 -10.98 -2.66
N VAL A 245 -8.42 -12.14 -2.03
CA VAL A 245 -7.30 -13.07 -1.86
C VAL A 245 -7.69 -14.35 -2.56
N ASP A 246 -7.07 -14.63 -3.71
CA ASP A 246 -7.38 -15.80 -4.54
C ASP A 246 -6.34 -16.91 -4.32
N GLU A 247 -6.77 -18.15 -4.55
CA GLU A 247 -5.93 -19.35 -4.37
C GLU A 247 -5.29 -19.49 -2.98
N GLU A 248 -5.97 -19.07 -1.93
CA GLU A 248 -5.63 -19.54 -0.59
C GLU A 248 -5.90 -21.06 -0.52
N ILE A 249 -5.00 -21.82 -1.09
CA ILE A 249 -4.87 -23.23 -0.77
C ILE A 249 -4.33 -23.24 0.65
N GLY A 250 -5.22 -23.49 1.61
CA GLY A 250 -4.80 -23.79 2.97
C GLY A 250 -3.79 -24.92 2.88
N ARG A 251 -2.52 -24.61 2.93
CA ARG A 251 -1.50 -25.59 3.28
C ARG A 251 -1.76 -25.89 4.75
N ALA A 252 -2.64 -26.85 4.99
CA ALA A 252 -2.61 -27.60 6.22
C ALA A 252 -1.21 -28.20 6.28
N HIS A 253 -0.31 -27.52 6.98
CA HIS A 253 0.92 -28.16 7.42
C HIS A 253 0.48 -29.17 8.48
N VAL A 254 0.45 -30.42 8.06
CA VAL A 254 0.47 -31.57 8.95
C VAL A 254 1.85 -31.62 9.59
#